data_2a8f12ec0da7735a472d26a3dd25e544
#
_entry.id   2a8f12ec0da7735a472d26a3dd25e544
#
_cell.length_a   1.000
_cell.length_b   1.000
_cell.length_c   1.000
_cell.angle_alpha   90.00
_cell.angle_beta   90.00
_cell.angle_gamma   90.00
#
_symmetry.space_group_name_H-M   'P 1'
#
loop_
_entity.id
_entity.type
_entity.pdbx_description
1 polymer ?
#
loop_
_entity_poly.entity_id
_entity_poly.type
_entity_poly.pdbx_seq_one_letter_code
_entity_poly.pdbx_strand_id
1 'polypeptide(L)'
;MTQFLLDSGDPDEYRAIATLAKQHQEVLFGATTNPTLIAKKLLGPLRQSVSEASTKVTQEKAFELQKQIVLEIINIVPGPVSAEVYADEKTTANEMISQAREITKWHQRVVIKLPTTIEAFKARTVLRREKIPINNTLVFSQQQVLAINLHEQLIQKEGPIENEWQPFISPFVGRLDDINIDGMAVVEWAMRQKRTHNFTPLILLASVRRAEHIKRGLDFEVDLITAPAKVYQEWFTLTNEQKQVVDAKSYASNFKPIDYWEPPRCTV
;
A
#
# COMPACT_ATOMS: atom_id res chain seq x y z
N MET A 1 -10.84 4.66 13.20
CA MET A 1 -11.68 3.81 12.30
C MET A 1 -10.86 3.47 11.09
N THR A 2 -10.75 2.19 10.74
CA THR A 2 -10.00 1.71 9.57
C THR A 2 -10.62 2.23 8.27
N GLN A 3 -9.79 2.65 7.30
CA GLN A 3 -10.26 3.15 6.00
C GLN A 3 -9.88 2.17 4.89
N PHE A 4 -10.74 2.04 3.87
CA PHE A 4 -10.58 1.11 2.76
C PHE A 4 -10.03 1.81 1.52
N LEU A 5 -8.99 1.24 0.93
CA LEU A 5 -8.36 1.65 -0.32
C LEU A 5 -8.49 0.50 -1.33
N LEU A 6 -8.70 0.80 -2.61
CA LEU A 6 -8.67 -0.23 -3.65
C LEU A 6 -7.26 -0.34 -4.23
N ASP A 7 -6.79 -1.58 -4.45
CA ASP A 7 -5.54 -1.87 -5.16
C ASP A 7 -5.85 -2.27 -6.60
N SER A 8 -5.85 -1.29 -7.49
CA SER A 8 -6.14 -1.50 -8.92
C SER A 8 -5.45 -0.46 -9.82
N GLY A 9 -5.25 -0.83 -11.08
CA GLY A 9 -4.87 0.09 -12.16
C GLY A 9 -6.05 0.41 -13.09
N ASP A 10 -7.27 0.04 -12.73
CA ASP A 10 -8.45 0.22 -13.57
C ASP A 10 -9.48 1.17 -12.92
N PRO A 11 -9.68 2.39 -13.44
CA PRO A 11 -10.67 3.33 -12.93
C PRO A 11 -12.10 2.80 -12.89
N ASP A 12 -12.47 1.86 -13.77
CA ASP A 12 -13.81 1.27 -13.77
C ASP A 12 -14.03 0.36 -12.57
N GLU A 13 -13.00 -0.36 -12.10
CA GLU A 13 -13.07 -1.09 -10.84
C GLU A 13 -13.28 -0.15 -9.64
N TYR A 14 -12.66 1.05 -9.64
CA TYR A 14 -12.90 2.06 -8.59
C TYR A 14 -14.34 2.53 -8.57
N ARG A 15 -14.96 2.82 -9.73
CA ARG A 15 -16.36 3.21 -9.81
C ARG A 15 -17.29 2.12 -9.30
N ALA A 16 -17.03 0.89 -9.71
CA ALA A 16 -17.82 -0.28 -9.31
C ALA A 16 -17.74 -0.52 -7.79
N ILE A 17 -16.52 -0.54 -7.22
CA ILE A 17 -16.32 -0.80 -5.79
C ILE A 17 -16.78 0.37 -4.94
N ALA A 18 -16.61 1.63 -5.37
CA ALA A 18 -17.15 2.79 -4.65
C ALA A 18 -18.68 2.75 -4.58
N THR A 19 -19.34 2.33 -5.67
CA THR A 19 -20.79 2.14 -5.70
C THR A 19 -21.22 1.03 -4.74
N LEU A 20 -20.55 -0.11 -4.78
CA LEU A 20 -20.82 -1.24 -3.90
C LEU A 20 -20.61 -0.88 -2.42
N ALA A 21 -19.51 -0.24 -2.09
CA ALA A 21 -19.23 0.21 -0.71
C ALA A 21 -20.35 1.11 -0.19
N LYS A 22 -20.79 2.09 -0.99
CA LYS A 22 -21.88 3.00 -0.63
C LYS A 22 -23.21 2.27 -0.39
N GLN A 23 -23.52 1.21 -1.16
CA GLN A 23 -24.72 0.40 -0.94
C GLN A 23 -24.69 -0.33 0.40
N HIS A 24 -23.49 -0.61 0.94
CA HIS A 24 -23.28 -1.27 2.22
C HIS A 24 -22.87 -0.29 3.34
N GLN A 25 -23.11 1.02 3.16
CA GLN A 25 -22.80 2.08 4.12
C GLN A 25 -21.31 2.19 4.47
N GLU A 26 -20.46 1.76 3.55
CA GLU A 26 -19.01 1.87 3.60
C GLU A 26 -18.50 2.93 2.63
N VAL A 27 -17.27 3.39 2.83
CA VAL A 27 -16.63 4.37 1.95
C VAL A 27 -15.34 3.78 1.37
N LEU A 28 -15.25 3.73 0.04
CA LEU A 28 -13.97 3.55 -0.60
C LEU A 28 -13.21 4.87 -0.50
N PHE A 29 -12.25 4.93 0.43
CA PHE A 29 -11.59 6.16 0.81
C PHE A 29 -10.48 6.57 -0.16
N GLY A 30 -9.61 5.65 -0.57
CA GLY A 30 -8.42 5.97 -1.35
C GLY A 30 -8.01 4.85 -2.31
N ALA A 31 -6.77 4.94 -2.78
CA ALA A 31 -6.25 4.03 -3.79
C ALA A 31 -4.77 3.69 -3.60
N THR A 32 -4.42 2.46 -3.98
CA THR A 32 -3.04 2.09 -4.29
C THR A 32 -2.95 1.61 -5.74
N THR A 33 -1.92 2.06 -6.44
CA THR A 33 -1.58 1.58 -7.77
C THR A 33 -0.16 1.01 -7.78
N ASN A 34 0.16 0.26 -8.82
CA ASN A 34 1.53 -0.18 -9.08
C ASN A 34 1.74 -0.42 -10.58
N PRO A 35 2.99 -0.43 -11.08
CA PRO A 35 3.28 -0.58 -12.50
C PRO A 35 2.68 -1.83 -13.14
N THR A 36 2.62 -2.95 -12.41
CA THR A 36 2.05 -4.21 -12.92
C THR A 36 0.54 -4.11 -13.15
N LEU A 37 -0.19 -3.47 -12.25
CA LEU A 37 -1.65 -3.29 -12.38
C LEU A 37 -1.96 -2.35 -13.55
N ILE A 38 -1.19 -1.28 -13.70
CA ILE A 38 -1.31 -0.33 -14.81
C ILE A 38 -0.99 -1.02 -16.15
N ALA A 39 0.07 -1.81 -16.21
CA ALA A 39 0.41 -2.59 -17.39
C ALA A 39 -0.67 -3.61 -17.79
N LYS A 40 -1.36 -4.22 -16.81
CA LYS A 40 -2.49 -5.12 -17.09
C LYS A 40 -3.64 -4.41 -17.81
N LYS A 41 -3.96 -3.18 -17.44
CA LYS A 41 -4.99 -2.38 -18.12
C LYS A 41 -4.61 -2.11 -19.58
N LEU A 42 -3.31 -1.82 -19.84
CA LEU A 42 -2.79 -1.60 -21.19
C LEU A 42 -2.83 -2.85 -22.07
N LEU A 43 -2.39 -3.98 -21.52
CA LEU A 43 -2.14 -5.19 -22.28
C LEU A 43 -3.38 -6.11 -22.36
N GLY A 44 -4.39 -5.88 -21.52
CA GLY A 44 -5.60 -6.70 -21.47
C GLY A 44 -6.29 -6.88 -22.84
N PRO A 45 -6.55 -5.81 -23.61
CA PRO A 45 -7.14 -5.91 -24.94
C PRO A 45 -6.16 -6.44 -26.00
N LEU A 46 -4.85 -6.19 -25.84
CA LEU A 46 -3.80 -6.53 -26.83
C LEU A 46 -3.33 -7.98 -26.74
N ARG A 47 -3.45 -8.64 -25.57
CA ARG A 47 -3.07 -10.05 -25.41
C ARG A 47 -3.88 -11.03 -26.29
N GLN A 48 -5.06 -10.61 -26.77
CA GLN A 48 -5.89 -11.44 -27.63
C GLN A 48 -5.55 -11.27 -29.14
N SER A 49 -4.74 -10.27 -29.53
CA SER A 49 -4.57 -9.91 -30.94
C SER A 49 -3.14 -9.80 -31.47
N VAL A 50 -2.09 -9.93 -30.63
CA VAL A 50 -0.71 -9.69 -31.06
C VAL A 50 0.24 -10.78 -30.56
N SER A 51 0.95 -11.40 -31.52
CA SER A 51 2.12 -12.25 -31.24
C SER A 51 3.17 -11.47 -30.42
N GLU A 52 3.85 -12.13 -29.49
CA GLU A 52 4.74 -11.60 -28.45
C GLU A 52 5.87 -10.63 -28.88
N ALA A 53 5.93 -10.25 -30.15
CA ALA A 53 7.12 -9.61 -30.72
C ALA A 53 7.09 -8.07 -30.82
N SER A 54 6.01 -7.34 -30.50
CA SER A 54 5.98 -5.94 -30.95
C SER A 54 5.50 -4.84 -29.97
N THR A 55 5.29 -5.10 -28.69
CA THR A 55 4.83 -4.01 -27.81
C THR A 55 5.74 -3.83 -26.58
N LYS A 56 6.99 -3.41 -26.79
CA LYS A 56 7.74 -2.74 -25.73
C LYS A 56 7.09 -1.39 -25.47
N VAL A 57 6.31 -1.27 -24.41
CA VAL A 57 5.85 0.03 -23.92
C VAL A 57 7.09 0.80 -23.47
N THR A 58 7.36 1.97 -24.04
CA THR A 58 8.48 2.79 -23.58
C THR A 58 8.21 3.27 -22.16
N GLN A 59 9.26 3.52 -21.40
CA GLN A 59 9.18 4.01 -20.01
C GLN A 59 8.35 5.30 -19.93
N GLU A 60 8.49 6.18 -20.90
CA GLU A 60 7.73 7.43 -21.03
C GLU A 60 6.22 7.20 -21.21
N LYS A 61 5.85 6.27 -22.09
CA LYS A 61 4.43 5.92 -22.29
C LYS A 61 3.82 5.28 -21.05
N ALA A 62 4.58 4.44 -20.34
CA ALA A 62 4.13 3.85 -19.09
C ALA A 62 3.92 4.92 -18.00
N PHE A 63 4.81 5.89 -17.92
CA PHE A 63 4.73 7.01 -16.97
C PHE A 63 3.53 7.92 -17.26
N GLU A 64 3.33 8.29 -18.53
CA GLU A 64 2.18 9.11 -18.93
C GLU A 64 0.84 8.41 -18.68
N LEU A 65 0.77 7.10 -18.96
CA LEU A 65 -0.43 6.33 -18.64
C LEU A 65 -0.67 6.25 -17.13
N GLN A 66 0.38 6.04 -16.34
CA GLN A 66 0.26 6.05 -14.88
C GLN A 66 -0.34 7.37 -14.40
N LYS A 67 0.11 8.49 -14.95
CA LYS A 67 -0.43 9.82 -14.64
C LYS A 67 -1.90 9.92 -14.98
N GLN A 68 -2.32 9.52 -16.19
CA GLN A 68 -3.71 9.56 -16.61
C GLN A 68 -4.61 8.72 -15.69
N ILE A 69 -4.21 7.49 -15.39
CA ILE A 69 -4.95 6.59 -14.50
C ILE A 69 -5.05 7.17 -13.09
N VAL A 70 -3.94 7.67 -12.52
CA VAL A 70 -3.92 8.27 -11.18
C VAL A 70 -4.84 9.48 -11.10
N LEU A 71 -4.82 10.36 -12.09
CA LEU A 71 -5.68 11.54 -12.13
C LEU A 71 -7.17 11.17 -12.29
N GLU A 72 -7.47 10.11 -13.04
CA GLU A 72 -8.85 9.62 -13.16
C GLU A 72 -9.34 9.02 -11.84
N ILE A 73 -8.52 8.22 -11.14
CA ILE A 73 -8.84 7.64 -9.84
C ILE A 73 -9.06 8.73 -8.79
N ILE A 74 -8.26 9.79 -8.79
CA ILE A 74 -8.40 10.95 -7.90
C ILE A 74 -9.81 11.58 -7.98
N ASN A 75 -10.44 11.55 -9.14
CA ASN A 75 -11.81 12.07 -9.29
C ASN A 75 -12.89 11.12 -8.74
N ILE A 76 -12.53 9.87 -8.40
CA ILE A 76 -13.48 8.85 -7.92
C ILE A 76 -13.42 8.71 -6.40
N VAL A 77 -12.22 8.72 -5.81
CA VAL A 77 -12.01 8.53 -4.38
C VAL A 77 -11.70 9.85 -3.66
N PRO A 78 -12.16 10.04 -2.40
CA PRO A 78 -11.94 11.30 -1.68
C PRO A 78 -10.55 11.43 -1.05
N GLY A 79 -9.87 10.32 -0.78
CA GLY A 79 -8.63 10.25 -0.03
C GLY A 79 -7.37 10.15 -0.90
N PRO A 80 -6.26 9.62 -0.32
CA PRO A 80 -4.96 9.58 -0.98
C PRO A 80 -4.91 8.52 -2.10
N VAL A 81 -4.11 8.80 -3.11
CA VAL A 81 -3.82 7.87 -4.21
C VAL A 81 -2.33 7.63 -4.28
N SER A 82 -1.90 6.40 -3.99
CA SER A 82 -0.49 6.02 -4.04
C SER A 82 -0.06 5.73 -5.48
N ALA A 83 0.97 6.45 -5.94
CA ALA A 83 1.61 6.26 -7.23
C ALA A 83 3.07 5.81 -7.02
N GLU A 84 3.43 4.66 -7.60
CA GLU A 84 4.73 4.02 -7.37
C GLU A 84 5.77 4.52 -8.38
N VAL A 85 6.96 4.87 -7.90
CA VAL A 85 8.11 5.11 -8.76
C VAL A 85 8.56 3.80 -9.40
N TYR A 86 9.13 3.85 -10.58
CA TYR A 86 9.82 2.71 -11.14
C TYR A 86 11.09 2.43 -10.32
N ALA A 87 11.28 1.18 -9.93
CA ALA A 87 12.48 0.73 -9.25
C ALA A 87 12.79 -0.73 -9.60
N ASP A 88 14.04 -0.98 -9.93
CA ASP A 88 14.65 -2.28 -10.11
C ASP A 88 15.96 -2.37 -9.30
N GLU A 89 16.73 -3.44 -9.49
CA GLU A 89 17.99 -3.68 -8.76
C GLU A 89 19.08 -2.62 -9.05
N LYS A 90 18.94 -1.85 -10.12
CA LYS A 90 19.93 -0.85 -10.57
C LYS A 90 19.46 0.57 -10.31
N THR A 91 18.18 0.76 -9.97
CA THR A 91 17.59 2.08 -9.78
C THR A 91 18.19 2.76 -8.57
N THR A 92 18.79 3.93 -8.78
CA THR A 92 19.44 4.73 -7.74
C THR A 92 18.44 5.59 -6.97
N ALA A 93 18.87 6.06 -5.79
CA ALA A 93 18.10 7.03 -5.01
C ALA A 93 17.77 8.29 -5.80
N ASN A 94 18.72 8.82 -6.59
CA ASN A 94 18.52 10.04 -7.37
C ASN A 94 17.45 9.87 -8.47
N GLU A 95 17.40 8.72 -9.11
CA GLU A 95 16.36 8.41 -10.10
C GLU A 95 14.99 8.34 -9.44
N MET A 96 14.85 7.67 -8.28
CA MET A 96 13.61 7.62 -7.52
C MET A 96 13.17 9.01 -7.04
N ILE A 97 14.11 9.86 -6.56
CA ILE A 97 13.84 11.24 -6.15
C ILE A 97 13.31 12.07 -7.33
N SER A 98 13.97 11.96 -8.49
CA SER A 98 13.56 12.68 -9.70
C SER A 98 12.14 12.30 -10.12
N GLN A 99 11.84 11.01 -10.20
CA GLN A 99 10.51 10.51 -10.53
C GLN A 99 9.47 10.95 -9.48
N ALA A 100 9.77 10.84 -8.20
CA ALA A 100 8.86 11.22 -7.12
C ALA A 100 8.48 12.70 -7.18
N ARG A 101 9.45 13.57 -7.45
CA ARG A 101 9.21 15.02 -7.62
C ARG A 101 8.31 15.34 -8.81
N GLU A 102 8.39 14.57 -9.90
CA GLU A 102 7.47 14.72 -11.03
C GLU A 102 6.08 14.19 -10.71
N ILE A 103 5.99 13.04 -10.05
CA ILE A 103 4.72 12.42 -9.67
C ILE A 103 3.94 13.30 -8.68
N THR A 104 4.60 13.95 -7.72
CA THR A 104 3.93 14.83 -6.75
C THR A 104 3.27 16.06 -7.38
N LYS A 105 3.73 16.49 -8.56
CA LYS A 105 3.13 17.61 -9.30
C LYS A 105 1.78 17.25 -9.91
N TRP A 106 1.42 15.98 -9.99
CA TRP A 106 0.17 15.56 -10.62
C TRP A 106 -1.06 16.02 -9.83
N HIS A 107 -1.02 15.88 -8.50
CA HIS A 107 -2.10 16.33 -7.62
C HIS A 107 -1.69 16.27 -6.14
N GLN A 108 -2.26 17.14 -5.30
CA GLN A 108 -1.95 17.22 -3.85
C GLN A 108 -2.29 15.95 -3.06
N ARG A 109 -3.25 15.13 -3.54
CA ARG A 109 -3.62 13.85 -2.91
C ARG A 109 -2.74 12.66 -3.36
N VAL A 110 -1.72 12.90 -4.16
CA VAL A 110 -0.78 11.85 -4.54
C VAL A 110 0.19 11.56 -3.40
N VAL A 111 0.32 10.28 -3.07
CA VAL A 111 1.31 9.75 -2.12
C VAL A 111 2.32 8.93 -2.90
N ILE A 112 3.60 9.25 -2.76
CA ILE A 112 4.67 8.54 -3.47
C ILE A 112 4.88 7.16 -2.87
N LYS A 113 4.77 6.12 -3.69
CA LYS A 113 5.02 4.75 -3.25
C LYS A 113 6.46 4.36 -3.59
N LEU A 114 7.24 4.02 -2.55
CA LEU A 114 8.66 3.64 -2.63
C LEU A 114 8.87 2.23 -2.11
N PRO A 115 9.71 1.39 -2.77
CA PRO A 115 10.07 0.08 -2.26
C PRO A 115 10.93 0.20 -0.98
N THR A 116 11.01 -0.89 -0.21
CA THR A 116 11.83 -0.93 1.02
C THR A 116 13.23 -1.45 0.70
N THR A 117 14.05 -0.63 0.05
CA THR A 117 15.44 -0.91 -0.32
C THR A 117 16.38 0.15 0.28
N ILE A 118 17.69 -0.11 0.29
CA ILE A 118 18.70 0.87 0.77
C ILE A 118 18.64 2.16 -0.04
N GLU A 119 18.56 2.08 -1.36
CA GLU A 119 18.47 3.26 -2.23
C GLU A 119 17.17 4.03 -1.99
N ALA A 120 16.06 3.33 -1.75
CA ALA A 120 14.80 3.97 -1.41
C ALA A 120 14.83 4.65 -0.03
N PHE A 121 15.57 4.13 0.95
CA PHE A 121 15.77 4.83 2.24
C PHE A 121 16.54 6.14 2.06
N LYS A 122 17.56 6.16 1.17
CA LYS A 122 18.26 7.42 0.81
C LYS A 122 17.30 8.41 0.13
N ALA A 123 16.53 7.93 -0.85
CA ALA A 123 15.51 8.74 -1.53
C ALA A 123 14.46 9.28 -0.54
N ARG A 124 13.95 8.42 0.34
CA ARG A 124 12.97 8.75 1.37
C ARG A 124 13.48 9.88 2.29
N THR A 125 14.75 9.86 2.67
CA THR A 125 15.36 10.92 3.51
C THR A 125 15.19 12.30 2.87
N VAL A 126 15.49 12.40 1.58
CA VAL A 126 15.36 13.67 0.83
C VAL A 126 13.90 14.08 0.70
N LEU A 127 13.06 13.15 0.21
CA LEU A 127 11.65 13.43 -0.07
C LEU A 127 10.85 13.80 1.18
N ARG A 128 11.13 13.14 2.33
CA ARG A 128 10.47 13.48 3.59
C ARG A 128 10.86 14.86 4.10
N ARG A 129 12.13 15.29 3.94
CA ARG A 129 12.56 16.67 4.23
C ARG A 129 11.88 17.68 3.30
N GLU A 130 11.55 17.30 2.09
CA GLU A 130 10.74 18.10 1.14
C GLU A 130 9.23 18.03 1.45
N LYS A 131 8.83 17.42 2.56
CA LYS A 131 7.44 17.24 3.00
C LYS A 131 6.57 16.40 2.04
N ILE A 132 7.18 15.51 1.25
CA ILE A 132 6.48 14.62 0.34
C ILE A 132 5.97 13.41 1.12
N PRO A 133 4.66 13.08 1.05
CA PRO A 133 4.11 11.90 1.73
C PRO A 133 4.55 10.62 1.02
N ILE A 134 4.97 9.61 1.82
CA ILE A 134 5.53 8.36 1.30
C ILE A 134 4.70 7.16 1.76
N ASN A 135 4.35 6.29 0.82
CA ASN A 135 3.88 4.94 1.09
C ASN A 135 5.06 3.97 0.94
N ASN A 136 5.59 3.46 2.05
CA ASN A 136 6.69 2.49 2.05
C ASN A 136 6.13 1.11 1.73
N THR A 137 6.37 0.61 0.51
CA THR A 137 5.84 -0.66 0.00
C THR A 137 6.87 -1.79 0.03
N LEU A 138 6.42 -3.02 -0.21
CA LEU A 138 7.26 -4.22 -0.16
C LEU A 138 7.89 -4.42 1.22
N VAL A 139 7.09 -4.26 2.26
CA VAL A 139 7.49 -4.54 3.64
C VAL A 139 7.11 -5.97 3.99
N PHE A 140 8.07 -6.77 4.43
CA PHE A 140 7.93 -8.21 4.68
C PHE A 140 8.37 -8.63 6.08
N SER A 141 8.88 -7.72 6.91
CA SER A 141 9.37 -8.08 8.24
C SER A 141 9.14 -7.00 9.29
N GLN A 142 9.14 -7.43 10.54
CA GLN A 142 9.05 -6.57 11.71
C GLN A 142 10.21 -5.56 11.76
N GLN A 143 11.41 -6.00 11.36
CA GLN A 143 12.61 -5.17 11.31
C GLN A 143 12.49 -4.03 10.27
N GLN A 144 11.93 -4.31 9.10
CA GLN A 144 11.66 -3.28 8.10
C GLN A 144 10.65 -2.25 8.61
N VAL A 145 9.57 -2.70 9.27
CA VAL A 145 8.60 -1.80 9.91
C VAL A 145 9.29 -0.89 10.93
N LEU A 146 10.13 -1.45 11.81
CA LEU A 146 10.85 -0.66 12.81
C LEU A 146 11.80 0.34 12.16
N ALA A 147 12.58 -0.09 11.17
CA ALA A 147 13.53 0.78 10.47
C ALA A 147 12.84 2.01 9.86
N ILE A 148 11.65 1.82 9.24
CA ILE A 148 10.87 2.92 8.68
C ILE A 148 10.36 3.86 9.78
N ASN A 149 9.86 3.33 10.89
CA ASN A 149 9.37 4.13 12.02
C ASN A 149 10.49 4.96 12.65
N LEU A 150 11.64 4.34 12.93
CA LEU A 150 12.80 5.05 13.51
C LEU A 150 13.33 6.12 12.57
N HIS A 151 13.40 5.81 11.26
CA HIS A 151 13.81 6.81 10.27
C HIS A 151 12.84 8.00 10.23
N GLU A 152 11.54 7.77 10.33
CA GLU A 152 10.55 8.86 10.38
C GLU A 152 10.72 9.70 11.64
N GLN A 153 10.92 9.08 12.80
CA GLN A 153 11.21 9.81 14.04
C GLN A 153 12.48 10.68 13.94
N LEU A 154 13.54 10.18 13.29
CA LEU A 154 14.76 10.96 13.07
C LEU A 154 14.50 12.21 12.23
N ILE A 155 13.75 12.06 11.15
CA ILE A 155 13.40 13.20 10.30
C ILE A 155 12.50 14.21 11.04
N GLN A 156 11.54 13.75 11.81
CA GLN A 156 10.65 14.61 12.59
C GLN A 156 11.39 15.41 13.68
N LYS A 157 12.52 14.92 14.18
CA LYS A 157 13.39 15.69 15.11
C LYS A 157 14.07 16.88 14.44
N GLU A 158 14.28 16.86 13.13
CA GLU A 158 14.82 17.99 12.37
C GLU A 158 13.81 19.15 12.24
N GLY A 159 12.53 18.88 12.48
CA GLY A 159 11.42 19.84 12.46
C GLY A 159 10.09 19.19 12.14
N PRO A 160 8.98 19.83 12.49
CA PRO A 160 7.66 19.30 12.22
C PRO A 160 7.40 19.20 10.70
N ILE A 161 6.89 18.03 10.28
CA ILE A 161 6.47 17.79 8.91
C ILE A 161 4.94 17.86 8.89
N GLU A 162 4.43 19.02 8.52
CA GLU A 162 3.01 19.21 8.31
C GLU A 162 2.68 18.75 6.88
N ASN A 163 1.96 17.66 6.78
CA ASN A 163 1.40 17.12 5.54
C ASN A 163 -0.05 16.74 5.75
N GLU A 164 -0.83 16.83 4.68
CA GLU A 164 -2.20 16.32 4.67
C GLU A 164 -2.24 14.81 4.97
N TRP A 165 -1.20 14.08 4.50
CA TRP A 165 -1.11 12.63 4.67
C TRP A 165 0.15 12.24 5.45
N GLN A 166 -0.04 11.47 6.53
CA GLN A 166 1.07 10.80 7.21
C GLN A 166 1.71 9.76 6.28
N PRO A 167 2.99 9.41 6.46
CA PRO A 167 3.59 8.32 5.70
C PRO A 167 2.90 6.98 6.02
N PHE A 168 2.86 6.08 5.04
CA PHE A 168 2.30 4.74 5.17
C PHE A 168 3.41 3.70 5.25
N ILE A 169 3.17 2.62 5.99
CA ILE A 169 3.95 1.39 5.97
C ILE A 169 3.02 0.29 5.48
N SER A 170 3.39 -0.37 4.40
CA SER A 170 2.56 -1.37 3.72
C SER A 170 3.12 -2.79 3.86
N PRO A 171 2.83 -3.54 4.94
CA PRO A 171 3.17 -4.96 5.05
C PRO A 171 2.42 -5.79 3.99
N PHE A 172 3.15 -6.66 3.30
CA PHE A 172 2.64 -7.48 2.19
C PHE A 172 2.28 -8.88 2.67
N VAL A 173 1.09 -9.01 3.28
CA VAL A 173 0.68 -10.26 3.94
C VAL A 173 0.51 -11.42 2.97
N GLY A 174 -0.22 -11.26 1.87
CA GLY A 174 -0.45 -12.34 0.93
C GLY A 174 0.81 -12.85 0.23
N ARG A 175 1.87 -12.04 0.13
CA ARG A 175 3.17 -12.50 -0.38
C ARG A 175 3.92 -13.38 0.62
N LEU A 176 3.75 -13.14 1.92
CA LEU A 176 4.27 -14.01 2.96
C LEU A 176 3.47 -15.32 3.01
N ASP A 177 2.16 -15.26 2.86
CA ASP A 177 1.31 -16.46 2.76
C ASP A 177 1.71 -17.34 1.56
N ASP A 178 2.10 -16.75 0.41
CA ASP A 178 2.56 -17.47 -0.78
C ASP A 178 3.79 -18.39 -0.47
N ILE A 179 4.55 -18.07 0.59
CA ILE A 179 5.70 -18.87 1.08
C ILE A 179 5.41 -19.57 2.41
N ASN A 180 4.13 -19.73 2.73
CA ASN A 180 3.64 -20.42 3.92
C ASN A 180 4.07 -19.78 5.26
N ILE A 181 4.12 -18.45 5.32
CA ILE A 181 4.40 -17.65 6.53
C ILE A 181 3.17 -16.80 6.85
N ASP A 182 2.73 -16.73 8.13
CA ASP A 182 1.63 -15.83 8.53
C ASP A 182 2.03 -14.36 8.38
N GLY A 183 1.69 -13.75 7.24
CA GLY A 183 1.99 -12.35 6.96
C GLY A 183 1.29 -11.38 7.91
N MET A 184 0.14 -11.77 8.47
CA MET A 184 -0.59 -10.92 9.42
C MET A 184 0.14 -10.74 10.76
N ALA A 185 1.07 -11.63 11.12
CA ALA A 185 1.92 -11.46 12.30
C ALA A 185 2.82 -10.21 12.22
N VAL A 186 3.25 -9.81 11.01
CA VAL A 186 3.97 -8.54 10.80
C VAL A 186 3.07 -7.33 11.08
N VAL A 187 1.81 -7.40 10.65
CA VAL A 187 0.81 -6.33 10.85
C VAL A 187 0.46 -6.19 12.33
N GLU A 188 0.19 -7.31 13.02
CA GLU A 188 -0.09 -7.32 14.45
C GLU A 188 1.06 -6.70 15.24
N TRP A 189 2.29 -7.11 14.94
CA TRP A 189 3.50 -6.54 15.54
C TRP A 189 3.61 -5.03 15.26
N ALA A 190 3.40 -4.61 14.01
CA ALA A 190 3.45 -3.21 13.61
C ALA A 190 2.45 -2.34 14.39
N MET A 191 1.20 -2.79 14.52
CA MET A 191 0.17 -2.07 15.28
C MET A 191 0.49 -2.01 16.77
N ARG A 192 1.04 -3.09 17.34
CA ARG A 192 1.51 -3.10 18.74
C ARG A 192 2.63 -2.10 18.96
N GLN A 193 3.67 -2.08 18.10
CA GLN A 193 4.77 -1.11 18.20
C GLN A 193 4.29 0.32 18.02
N LYS A 194 3.40 0.57 17.05
CA LYS A 194 2.81 1.89 16.84
C LYS A 194 2.15 2.42 18.12
N ARG A 195 1.34 1.60 18.80
CA ARG A 195 0.68 2.01 20.05
C ARG A 195 1.68 2.20 21.20
N THR A 196 2.65 1.29 21.34
CA THR A 196 3.64 1.32 22.43
C THR A 196 4.57 2.54 22.35
N HIS A 197 4.99 2.92 21.13
CA HIS A 197 5.99 3.95 20.90
C HIS A 197 5.42 5.24 20.28
N ASN A 198 4.10 5.33 20.11
CA ASN A 198 3.42 6.47 19.47
C ASN A 198 4.00 6.81 18.07
N PHE A 199 4.32 5.78 17.27
CA PHE A 199 4.78 6.00 15.91
C PHE A 199 3.70 6.64 15.04
N THR A 200 4.07 7.64 14.26
CA THR A 200 3.16 8.42 13.41
C THR A 200 2.78 7.75 12.09
N PRO A 201 3.64 6.94 11.42
CA PRO A 201 3.26 6.30 10.17
C PRO A 201 1.99 5.45 10.29
N LEU A 202 1.13 5.53 9.28
CA LEU A 202 -0.08 4.72 9.21
C LEU A 202 0.26 3.31 8.70
N ILE A 203 -0.31 2.30 9.33
CA ILE A 203 -0.16 0.91 8.88
C ILE A 203 -1.23 0.62 7.82
N LEU A 204 -0.78 0.37 6.59
CA LEU A 204 -1.60 0.01 5.44
C LEU A 204 -1.46 -1.49 5.17
N LEU A 205 -2.44 -2.26 5.61
CA LEU A 205 -2.52 -3.69 5.30
C LEU A 205 -2.60 -3.88 3.78
N ALA A 206 -1.58 -4.48 3.19
CA ALA A 206 -1.42 -4.62 1.74
C ALA A 206 -1.24 -6.07 1.29
N SER A 207 -1.34 -6.30 -0.02
CA SER A 207 -1.31 -7.65 -0.61
C SER A 207 -2.41 -8.56 -0.04
N VAL A 208 -3.56 -7.99 0.24
CA VAL A 208 -4.75 -8.68 0.76
C VAL A 208 -5.29 -9.63 -0.31
N ARG A 209 -5.60 -10.87 0.07
CA ARG A 209 -6.02 -11.92 -0.85
C ARG A 209 -7.41 -12.47 -0.57
N ARG A 210 -7.96 -12.24 0.64
CA ARG A 210 -9.22 -12.84 1.10
C ARG A 210 -9.84 -12.07 2.26
N ALA A 211 -11.10 -12.40 2.58
CA ALA A 211 -11.89 -11.75 3.64
C ALA A 211 -11.26 -11.88 5.04
N GLU A 212 -10.56 -12.99 5.31
CA GLU A 212 -9.89 -13.23 6.60
C GLU A 212 -8.77 -12.22 6.87
N HIS A 213 -8.06 -11.75 5.84
CA HIS A 213 -7.08 -10.68 6.00
C HIS A 213 -7.76 -9.37 6.42
N ILE A 214 -8.91 -9.03 5.79
CA ILE A 214 -9.68 -7.84 6.15
C ILE A 214 -10.15 -7.96 7.60
N LYS A 215 -10.73 -9.12 7.98
CA LYS A 215 -11.21 -9.36 9.34
C LYS A 215 -10.10 -9.18 10.38
N ARG A 216 -8.94 -9.83 10.18
CA ARG A 216 -7.79 -9.69 11.09
C ARG A 216 -7.27 -8.23 11.12
N GLY A 217 -7.24 -7.55 9.96
CA GLY A 217 -6.87 -6.15 9.90
C GLY A 217 -7.78 -5.25 10.74
N LEU A 218 -9.09 -5.50 10.69
CA LEU A 218 -10.07 -4.79 11.54
C LEU A 218 -9.91 -5.15 13.01
N ASP A 219 -9.65 -6.42 13.34
CA ASP A 219 -9.42 -6.86 14.73
C ASP A 219 -8.15 -6.24 15.33
N PHE A 220 -7.12 -6.00 14.51
CA PHE A 220 -5.89 -5.30 14.92
C PHE A 220 -6.05 -3.77 14.89
N GLU A 221 -7.18 -3.25 14.39
CA GLU A 221 -7.47 -1.82 14.24
C GLU A 221 -6.42 -1.11 13.35
N VAL A 222 -6.03 -1.74 12.23
CA VAL A 222 -5.11 -1.10 11.29
C VAL A 222 -5.68 0.21 10.77
N ASP A 223 -4.81 1.15 10.43
CA ASP A 223 -5.26 2.46 9.95
C ASP A 223 -5.93 2.35 8.58
N LEU A 224 -5.33 1.58 7.67
CA LEU A 224 -5.73 1.47 6.28
C LEU A 224 -5.69 0.01 5.81
N ILE A 225 -6.59 -0.38 4.91
CA ILE A 225 -6.57 -1.67 4.21
C ILE A 225 -6.65 -1.41 2.71
N THR A 226 -5.73 -1.98 1.93
CA THR A 226 -5.85 -1.99 0.48
C THR A 226 -6.01 -3.41 -0.05
N ALA A 227 -7.05 -3.64 -0.83
CA ALA A 227 -7.40 -4.94 -1.37
C ALA A 227 -7.85 -4.84 -2.85
N PRO A 228 -7.70 -5.91 -3.65
CA PRO A 228 -8.21 -5.94 -5.01
C PRO A 228 -9.76 -6.00 -5.03
N ALA A 229 -10.34 -5.57 -6.15
CA ALA A 229 -11.80 -5.48 -6.33
C ALA A 229 -12.54 -6.77 -5.96
N LYS A 230 -12.02 -7.93 -6.35
CA LYS A 230 -12.62 -9.24 -6.03
C LYS A 230 -12.80 -9.45 -4.51
N VAL A 231 -11.81 -9.06 -3.71
CA VAL A 231 -11.87 -9.24 -2.25
C VAL A 231 -12.88 -8.29 -1.62
N TYR A 232 -12.97 -7.05 -2.13
CA TYR A 232 -14.00 -6.12 -1.65
C TYR A 232 -15.41 -6.51 -2.11
N GLN A 233 -15.58 -7.08 -3.30
CA GLN A 233 -16.87 -7.65 -3.71
C GLN A 233 -17.32 -8.74 -2.75
N GLU A 234 -16.43 -9.63 -2.34
CA GLU A 234 -16.71 -10.63 -1.32
C GLU A 234 -17.03 -9.98 0.04
N TRP A 235 -16.16 -9.11 0.54
CA TRP A 235 -16.28 -8.52 1.88
C TRP A 235 -17.52 -7.63 2.05
N PHE A 236 -17.80 -6.72 1.12
CA PHE A 236 -18.91 -5.78 1.26
C PHE A 236 -20.28 -6.46 1.12
N THR A 237 -20.36 -7.59 0.41
CA THR A 237 -21.63 -8.34 0.28
C THR A 237 -21.94 -9.22 1.49
N LEU A 238 -20.99 -9.46 2.40
CA LEU A 238 -21.26 -10.16 3.65
C LEU A 238 -22.16 -9.32 4.58
N THR A 239 -23.12 -9.98 5.25
CA THR A 239 -23.87 -9.35 6.34
C THR A 239 -22.96 -9.08 7.55
N ASN A 240 -23.40 -8.27 8.48
CA ASN A 240 -22.61 -8.00 9.71
C ASN A 240 -22.37 -9.28 10.50
N GLU A 241 -23.36 -10.17 10.58
CA GLU A 241 -23.24 -11.48 11.23
C GLU A 241 -22.21 -12.36 10.53
N GLN A 242 -22.24 -12.40 9.19
CA GLN A 242 -21.26 -13.14 8.39
C GLN A 242 -19.83 -12.60 8.59
N LYS A 243 -19.66 -11.26 8.61
CA LYS A 243 -18.35 -10.62 8.88
C LYS A 243 -17.80 -11.01 10.26
N GLN A 244 -18.66 -11.17 11.27
CA GLN A 244 -18.26 -11.57 12.63
C GLN A 244 -17.76 -13.02 12.70
N VAL A 245 -18.33 -13.91 11.91
CA VAL A 245 -18.00 -15.36 11.91
C VAL A 245 -16.92 -15.74 10.90
N VAL A 246 -16.33 -14.77 10.17
CA VAL A 246 -15.16 -15.05 9.32
C VAL A 246 -14.05 -15.62 10.19
N ASP A 247 -13.68 -16.87 9.97
CA ASP A 247 -12.73 -17.61 10.81
C ASP A 247 -11.26 -17.25 10.50
N ALA A 248 -10.91 -16.06 10.93
CA ALA A 248 -9.56 -15.53 10.76
C ALA A 248 -8.49 -16.29 11.58
N LYS A 249 -8.87 -16.95 12.68
CA LYS A 249 -7.94 -17.73 13.52
C LYS A 249 -7.59 -19.08 12.89
N SER A 250 -8.59 -19.82 12.39
CA SER A 250 -8.36 -21.06 11.65
C SER A 250 -7.52 -20.82 10.40
N TYR A 251 -7.78 -19.72 9.71
CA TYR A 251 -6.96 -19.31 8.57
C TYR A 251 -5.48 -19.14 8.97
N ALA A 252 -5.20 -18.41 10.04
CA ALA A 252 -3.83 -18.16 10.52
C ALA A 252 -3.08 -19.48 10.88
N SER A 253 -3.79 -20.49 11.38
CA SER A 253 -3.20 -21.79 11.75
C SER A 253 -2.65 -22.59 10.56
N ASN A 254 -3.00 -22.21 9.33
CA ASN A 254 -2.48 -22.86 8.12
C ASN A 254 -1.06 -22.40 7.73
N PHE A 255 -0.51 -21.40 8.42
CA PHE A 255 0.79 -20.81 8.09
C PHE A 255 1.78 -20.98 9.22
N LYS A 256 3.08 -20.94 8.90
CA LYS A 256 4.13 -20.86 9.89
C LYS A 256 4.04 -19.52 10.61
N PRO A 257 3.98 -19.51 11.95
CA PRO A 257 3.98 -18.26 12.69
C PRO A 257 5.32 -17.54 12.52
N ILE A 258 5.27 -16.20 12.60
CA ILE A 258 6.47 -15.39 12.80
C ILE A 258 6.62 -15.18 14.31
N ASP A 259 7.78 -15.51 14.85
CA ASP A 259 8.07 -15.23 16.25
C ASP A 259 8.03 -13.73 16.52
N TYR A 260 7.48 -13.38 17.69
CA TYR A 260 7.50 -11.98 18.11
C TYR A 260 8.95 -11.55 18.33
N TRP A 261 9.40 -10.57 17.56
CA TRP A 261 10.73 -10.00 17.68
C TRP A 261 10.73 -8.84 18.69
N GLU A 262 11.53 -8.97 19.76
CA GLU A 262 11.75 -7.88 20.70
C GLU A 262 12.76 -6.92 20.11
N PRO A 263 12.36 -5.65 19.81
CA PRO A 263 13.33 -4.68 19.31
C PRO A 263 14.37 -4.38 20.38
N PRO A 264 15.64 -4.18 20.00
CA PRO A 264 16.64 -3.68 20.94
C PRO A 264 16.17 -2.32 21.47
N ARG A 265 16.53 -2.00 22.72
CA ARG A 265 16.25 -0.67 23.29
C ARG A 265 17.02 0.37 22.48
N CYS A 266 16.37 0.93 21.47
CA CYS A 266 16.93 2.04 20.69
C CYS A 266 16.57 3.33 21.42
N THR A 267 17.54 3.90 22.15
CA THR A 267 17.49 5.31 22.54
C THR A 267 17.88 6.14 21.31
N VAL A 268 16.91 6.69 20.62
CA VAL A 268 17.12 7.65 19.52
C VAL A 268 17.15 9.06 20.09
#